data_7c8a7e3d29d98de5be89fd93e1a902ac
#
_entry.id   7c8a7e3d29d98de5be89fd93e1a902ac
#
_cell.length_a   1.000
_cell.length_b   1.000
_cell.length_c   1.000
_cell.angle_alpha   90.00
_cell.angle_beta   90.00
_cell.angle_gamma   90.00
#
_symmetry.space_group_name_H-M   'P 1'
#
loop_
_entity.id
_entity.type
_entity.pdbx_description
1 polymer ?
#
loop_
_entity_poly.entity_id
_entity_poly.type
_entity_poly.pdbx_seq_one_letter_code
_entity_poly.pdbx_strand_id
1 'polypeptide(L)'
;MKKRRIVVLIAVSLSLLYSFSYICISSFGSHQVEKLYVVQVGAFSSSENANQLIEKIQALDHPIFTYNQDGLEYVLTLVSQNEQEVDQEMNYLQLQQIDHIKREYKLDRKDPTIETLLSFLSDEK
;
A
#
# COMPACT_ATOMS: atom_id res chain seq x y z
N MET A 1 11.52 -21.37 -40.86
CA MET A 1 11.80 -20.04 -40.27
C MET A 1 10.66 -19.06 -40.34
N LYS A 2 9.92 -19.02 -41.46
CA LYS A 2 8.77 -18.12 -41.59
C LYS A 2 7.65 -18.40 -40.57
N LYS A 3 7.42 -19.67 -40.23
CA LYS A 3 6.38 -20.05 -39.26
C LYS A 3 6.69 -19.55 -37.86
N ARG A 4 7.97 -19.53 -37.46
CA ARG A 4 8.38 -19.00 -36.13
C ARG A 4 8.10 -17.50 -36.00
N ARG A 5 8.40 -16.74 -37.06
CA ARG A 5 8.18 -15.29 -37.07
C ARG A 5 6.70 -14.95 -36.98
N ILE A 6 5.86 -15.71 -37.67
CA ILE A 6 4.41 -15.50 -37.66
C ILE A 6 3.85 -15.81 -36.27
N VAL A 7 4.28 -16.88 -35.63
CA VAL A 7 3.83 -17.24 -34.26
C VAL A 7 4.23 -16.19 -33.25
N VAL A 8 5.47 -15.68 -33.33
CA VAL A 8 5.94 -14.62 -32.45
C VAL A 8 5.15 -13.34 -32.65
N LEU A 9 4.86 -12.96 -33.90
CA LEU A 9 4.06 -11.77 -34.21
C LEU A 9 2.64 -11.88 -33.66
N ILE A 10 2.02 -13.04 -33.79
CA ILE A 10 0.67 -13.28 -33.28
C ILE A 10 0.68 -13.19 -31.74
N ALA A 11 1.67 -13.79 -31.08
CA ALA A 11 1.80 -13.75 -29.63
C ALA A 11 1.96 -12.31 -29.12
N VAL A 12 2.80 -11.51 -29.77
CA VAL A 12 3.02 -10.11 -29.41
C VAL A 12 1.74 -9.30 -29.62
N SER A 13 1.02 -9.52 -30.73
CA SER A 13 -0.24 -8.84 -31.02
C SER A 13 -1.30 -9.15 -29.96
N LEU A 14 -1.43 -10.41 -29.56
CA LEU A 14 -2.38 -10.81 -28.52
C LEU A 14 -2.03 -10.19 -27.17
N SER A 15 -0.75 -10.15 -26.84
CA SER A 15 -0.27 -9.53 -25.61
C SER A 15 -0.60 -8.04 -25.57
N LEU A 16 -0.39 -7.32 -26.67
CA LEU A 16 -0.70 -5.90 -26.76
C LEU A 16 -2.21 -5.64 -26.65
N LEU A 17 -3.03 -6.46 -27.29
CA LEU A 17 -4.50 -6.35 -27.19
C LEU A 17 -4.97 -6.59 -25.77
N TYR A 18 -4.38 -7.54 -25.09
CA TYR A 18 -4.71 -7.85 -23.70
C TYR A 18 -4.37 -6.68 -22.78
N SER A 19 -3.19 -6.10 -22.95
CA SER A 19 -2.75 -4.92 -22.19
C SER A 19 -3.66 -3.72 -22.45
N PHE A 20 -4.04 -3.50 -23.70
CA PHE A 20 -4.94 -2.41 -24.07
C PHE A 20 -6.33 -2.59 -23.43
N SER A 21 -6.87 -3.80 -23.45
CA SER A 21 -8.15 -4.11 -22.81
C SER A 21 -8.09 -3.84 -21.31
N TYR A 22 -7.00 -4.21 -20.66
CA TYR A 22 -6.81 -3.96 -19.25
C TYR A 22 -6.80 -2.46 -18.93
N ILE A 23 -6.09 -1.68 -19.74
CA ILE A 23 -6.04 -0.21 -19.58
C ILE A 23 -7.43 0.40 -19.77
N CYS A 24 -8.18 -0.05 -20.76
CA CYS A 24 -9.55 0.44 -21.00
C CYS A 24 -10.47 0.12 -19.82
N ILE A 25 -10.40 -1.09 -19.28
CA ILE A 25 -11.19 -1.49 -18.11
C ILE A 25 -10.82 -0.63 -16.90
N SER A 26 -9.54 -0.40 -16.69
CA SER A 26 -9.06 0.46 -15.60
C SER A 26 -9.54 1.89 -15.77
N SER A 27 -9.57 2.40 -17.00
CA SER A 27 -10.04 3.76 -17.28
C SER A 27 -11.55 3.90 -17.06
N PHE A 28 -12.33 2.91 -17.46
CA PHE A 28 -13.77 2.90 -17.20
C PHE A 28 -14.09 2.66 -15.73
N GLY A 29 -13.18 2.00 -15.01
CA GLY A 29 -13.28 1.82 -13.57
C GLY A 29 -12.89 3.06 -12.77
N SER A 30 -12.58 4.19 -13.41
CA SER A 30 -12.17 5.41 -12.72
C SER A 30 -13.28 6.04 -11.88
N HIS A 31 -14.51 5.60 -12.04
CA HIS A 31 -15.61 5.98 -11.16
C HIS A 31 -15.62 5.21 -9.86
N GLN A 32 -14.75 4.20 -9.72
CA GLN A 32 -14.59 3.52 -8.44
C GLN A 32 -13.94 4.47 -7.44
N VAL A 33 -14.44 4.40 -6.22
CA VAL A 33 -13.92 5.21 -5.13
C VAL A 33 -12.45 4.86 -4.94
N GLU A 34 -11.58 5.85 -5.05
CA GLU A 34 -10.15 5.66 -4.76
C GLU A 34 -10.01 5.20 -3.31
N LYS A 35 -9.15 4.22 -3.11
CA LYS A 35 -8.90 3.64 -1.80
C LYS A 35 -7.48 3.94 -1.36
N LEU A 36 -7.34 4.15 -0.07
CA LEU A 36 -6.05 4.29 0.58
C LEU A 36 -5.83 3.08 1.47
N TYR A 37 -4.72 2.40 1.29
CA TYR A 37 -4.36 1.22 2.06
C TYR A 37 -3.30 1.59 3.10
N VAL A 38 -3.46 1.05 4.29
CA VAL A 38 -2.53 1.28 5.39
C VAL A 38 -2.17 -0.06 6.01
N VAL A 39 -0.88 -0.28 6.24
CA VAL A 39 -0.42 -1.42 7.04
C VAL A 39 -0.10 -0.90 8.43
N GLN A 40 -0.91 -1.31 9.39
CA GLN A 40 -0.82 -0.89 10.78
C GLN A 40 -0.19 -2.00 11.60
N VAL A 41 0.84 -1.67 12.37
CA VAL A 41 1.53 -2.65 13.22
C VAL A 41 1.17 -2.51 14.69
N GLY A 42 0.46 -1.45 15.05
CA GLY A 42 -0.02 -1.31 16.40
C GLY A 42 -0.81 -0.04 16.65
N ALA A 43 -1.57 -0.05 17.74
CA ALA A 43 -2.27 1.12 18.27
C ALA A 43 -2.11 1.06 19.79
N PHE A 44 -1.55 2.10 20.39
CA PHE A 44 -1.14 2.09 21.78
C PHE A 44 -1.73 3.29 22.53
N SER A 45 -2.22 3.05 23.74
CA SER A 45 -2.63 4.12 24.65
C SER A 45 -1.45 4.69 25.43
N SER A 46 -0.30 4.01 25.39
CA SER A 46 0.92 4.40 26.08
C SER A 46 2.03 4.67 25.07
N SER A 47 2.67 5.84 25.18
CA SER A 47 3.82 6.19 24.32
C SER A 47 4.99 5.23 24.52
N GLU A 48 5.15 4.71 25.72
CA GLU A 48 6.23 3.79 26.05
C GLU A 48 6.13 2.49 25.25
N ASN A 49 4.93 1.91 25.18
CA ASN A 49 4.69 0.69 24.42
C ASN A 49 4.84 0.93 22.92
N ALA A 50 4.37 2.09 22.44
CA ALA A 50 4.54 2.47 21.04
C ALA A 50 6.03 2.59 20.69
N ASN A 51 6.82 3.23 21.56
CA ASN A 51 8.25 3.44 21.34
C ASN A 51 9.01 2.13 21.27
N GLN A 52 8.64 1.14 22.06
CA GLN A 52 9.28 -0.18 22.02
C GLN A 52 9.13 -0.83 20.65
N LEU A 53 7.93 -0.77 20.08
CA LEU A 53 7.69 -1.30 18.73
C LEU A 53 8.41 -0.48 17.67
N ILE A 54 8.38 0.85 17.81
CA ILE A 54 9.06 1.76 16.89
C ILE A 54 10.55 1.46 16.84
N GLU A 55 11.20 1.30 17.99
CA GLU A 55 12.62 0.97 18.07
C GLU A 55 12.93 -0.35 17.39
N LYS A 56 12.07 -1.36 17.59
CA LYS A 56 12.23 -2.67 16.95
C LYS A 56 12.21 -2.57 15.43
N ILE A 57 11.30 -1.77 14.89
CA ILE A 57 11.15 -1.62 13.44
C ILE A 57 12.25 -0.71 12.88
N GLN A 58 12.64 0.33 13.60
CA GLN A 58 13.77 1.18 13.20
C GLN A 58 15.08 0.41 13.13
N ALA A 59 15.25 -0.58 14.00
CA ALA A 59 16.43 -1.45 13.98
C ALA A 59 16.51 -2.28 12.69
N LEU A 60 15.37 -2.48 12.01
CA LEU A 60 15.32 -3.15 10.70
C LEU A 60 15.53 -2.18 9.53
N ASP A 61 15.81 -0.91 9.83
CA ASP A 61 15.98 0.15 8.83
C ASP A 61 14.74 0.29 7.92
N HIS A 62 13.56 0.17 8.53
CA HIS A 62 12.28 0.18 7.82
C HIS A 62 11.52 1.46 8.13
N PRO A 63 10.82 2.07 7.15
CA PRO A 63 10.05 3.28 7.38
C PRO A 63 8.93 3.08 8.39
N ILE A 64 8.67 4.11 9.20
CA ILE A 64 7.60 4.13 10.20
C ILE A 64 6.88 5.47 10.11
N PHE A 65 5.56 5.40 10.25
CA PHE A 65 4.69 6.56 10.35
C PHE A 65 3.85 6.44 11.60
N THR A 66 3.66 7.54 12.31
CA THR A 66 2.82 7.55 13.51
C THR A 66 1.82 8.70 13.46
N TYR A 67 0.65 8.47 14.01
CA TYR A 67 -0.32 9.55 14.24
C TYR A 67 -1.15 9.25 15.49
N ASN A 68 -1.69 10.30 16.09
CA ASN A 68 -2.51 10.19 17.29
C ASN A 68 -3.97 10.49 16.94
N GLN A 69 -4.87 9.64 17.43
CA GLN A 69 -6.30 9.83 17.26
C GLN A 69 -7.03 9.15 18.41
N ASP A 70 -7.98 9.85 19.02
CA ASP A 70 -8.85 9.32 20.08
C ASP A 70 -8.07 8.73 21.27
N GLY A 71 -6.94 9.35 21.61
CA GLY A 71 -6.09 8.93 22.73
C GLY A 71 -5.19 7.75 22.44
N LEU A 72 -5.14 7.28 21.19
CA LEU A 72 -4.28 6.19 20.77
C LEU A 72 -3.19 6.69 19.82
N GLU A 73 -2.00 6.13 19.97
CA GLU A 73 -0.92 6.34 19.02
C GLU A 73 -0.89 5.17 18.04
N TYR A 74 -1.14 5.45 16.76
CA TYR A 74 -1.14 4.46 15.70
C TYR A 74 0.23 4.41 15.05
N VAL A 75 0.76 3.19 14.92
CA VAL A 75 2.06 2.95 14.29
C VAL A 75 1.84 2.22 12.97
N LEU A 76 2.33 2.80 11.88
CA LEU A 76 2.13 2.33 10.53
C LEU A 76 3.50 2.09 9.87
N THR A 77 3.57 1.12 8.97
CA THR A 77 4.78 0.88 8.19
C THR A 77 4.61 1.20 6.72
N LEU A 78 3.37 1.31 6.25
CA LEU A 78 3.09 1.64 4.85
C LEU A 78 1.77 2.38 4.75
N VAL A 79 1.77 3.42 3.92
CA VAL A 79 0.56 4.10 3.45
C VAL A 79 0.67 4.13 1.93
N SER A 80 -0.28 3.51 1.22
CA SER A 80 -0.17 3.36 -0.23
C SER A 80 -1.54 3.28 -0.88
N GLN A 81 -1.62 3.70 -2.14
CA GLN A 81 -2.80 3.48 -2.98
C GLN A 81 -2.67 2.20 -3.80
N ASN A 82 -1.52 1.54 -3.73
CA ASN A 82 -1.21 0.35 -4.51
C ASN A 82 -1.29 -0.90 -3.64
N GLU A 83 -2.26 -1.76 -3.93
CA GLU A 83 -2.48 -2.98 -3.15
C GLU A 83 -1.31 -3.97 -3.23
N GLN A 84 -0.58 -3.99 -4.34
CA GLN A 84 0.60 -4.86 -4.49
C GLN A 84 1.70 -4.48 -3.50
N GLU A 85 1.91 -3.19 -3.28
CA GLU A 85 2.86 -2.71 -2.28
C GLU A 85 2.46 -3.17 -0.88
N VAL A 86 1.16 -3.15 -0.60
CA VAL A 86 0.62 -3.61 0.68
C VAL A 86 0.90 -5.09 0.88
N ASP A 87 0.67 -5.91 -0.13
CA ASP A 87 0.91 -7.35 -0.05
C ASP A 87 2.38 -7.67 0.19
N GLN A 88 3.28 -6.94 -0.47
CA GLN A 88 4.72 -7.08 -0.26
C GLN A 88 5.12 -6.69 1.16
N GLU A 89 4.56 -5.61 1.67
CA GLU A 89 4.82 -5.15 3.04
C GLU A 89 4.34 -6.16 4.07
N MET A 90 3.14 -6.69 3.88
CA MET A 90 2.58 -7.69 4.79
C MET A 90 3.43 -8.97 4.82
N ASN A 91 3.91 -9.41 3.65
CA ASN A 91 4.82 -10.55 3.58
C ASN A 91 6.12 -10.29 4.33
N TYR A 92 6.68 -9.09 4.18
CA TYR A 92 7.90 -8.70 4.88
C TYR A 92 7.70 -8.73 6.40
N LEU A 93 6.60 -8.15 6.88
CA LEU A 93 6.30 -8.11 8.31
C LEU A 93 6.05 -9.51 8.88
N GLN A 94 5.42 -10.38 8.10
CA GLN A 94 5.21 -11.76 8.51
C GLN A 94 6.53 -12.50 8.67
N LEU A 95 7.47 -12.29 7.75
CA LEU A 95 8.81 -12.89 7.85
C LEU A 95 9.58 -12.38 9.08
N GLN A 96 9.35 -11.13 9.47
CA GLN A 96 9.95 -10.53 10.66
C GLN A 96 9.19 -10.85 11.94
N GLN A 97 8.10 -11.61 11.85
CA GLN A 97 7.25 -11.99 12.99
C GLN A 97 6.66 -10.77 13.71
N ILE A 98 6.31 -9.75 12.94
CA ILE A 98 5.67 -8.53 13.44
C ILE A 98 4.18 -8.61 13.14
N ASP A 99 3.35 -8.49 14.17
CA ASP A 99 1.89 -8.45 14.00
C ASP A 99 1.50 -7.21 13.21
N HIS A 100 0.57 -7.38 12.27
CA HIS A 100 0.14 -6.30 11.40
C HIS A 100 -1.29 -6.54 10.95
N ILE A 101 -1.97 -5.44 10.58
CA ILE A 101 -3.28 -5.50 9.96
C ILE A 101 -3.30 -4.57 8.75
N LYS A 102 -4.07 -4.95 7.74
CA LYS A 102 -4.35 -4.13 6.57
C LYS A 102 -5.64 -3.36 6.81
N ARG A 103 -5.59 -2.05 6.62
CA ARG A 103 -6.77 -1.19 6.68
C ARG A 103 -7.01 -0.53 5.35
N GLU A 104 -8.27 -0.44 4.96
CA GLU A 104 -8.69 0.23 3.75
C GLU A 104 -9.55 1.43 4.13
N TYR A 105 -9.25 2.57 3.52
CA TYR A 105 -10.03 3.80 3.70
C TYR A 105 -10.49 4.30 2.34
N LYS A 106 -11.73 4.75 2.28
CA LYS A 106 -12.20 5.50 1.10
C LYS A 106 -11.51 6.86 1.10
N LEU A 107 -11.00 7.26 -0.04
CA LEU A 107 -10.32 8.53 -0.16
C LEU A 107 -11.33 9.67 -0.08
N ASP A 108 -11.39 10.34 1.06
CA ASP A 108 -12.25 11.49 1.30
C ASP A 108 -11.41 12.60 1.92
N ARG A 109 -11.18 13.65 1.13
CA ARG A 109 -10.36 14.78 1.56
C ARG A 109 -10.96 15.58 2.72
N LYS A 110 -12.22 15.33 3.05
CA LYS A 110 -12.88 15.99 4.19
C LYS A 110 -12.59 15.29 5.51
N ASP A 111 -12.07 14.06 5.45
CA ASP A 111 -11.74 13.29 6.65
C ASP A 111 -10.34 13.69 7.13
N PRO A 112 -10.18 14.20 8.38
CA PRO A 112 -8.87 14.57 8.89
C PRO A 112 -7.87 13.40 8.93
N THR A 113 -8.35 12.19 9.19
CA THR A 113 -7.50 11.00 9.20
C THR A 113 -6.90 10.75 7.82
N ILE A 114 -7.71 10.90 6.78
CA ILE A 114 -7.26 10.73 5.39
C ILE A 114 -6.22 11.79 5.02
N GLU A 115 -6.43 13.04 5.44
CA GLU A 115 -5.45 14.11 5.21
C GLU A 115 -4.10 13.78 5.85
N THR A 116 -4.12 13.28 7.08
CA THR A 116 -2.91 12.87 7.79
C THR A 116 -2.20 11.75 7.05
N LEU A 117 -2.94 10.73 6.61
CA LEU A 117 -2.38 9.60 5.87
C LEU A 117 -1.81 10.02 4.52
N LEU A 118 -2.47 10.95 3.84
CA LEU A 118 -1.99 11.49 2.56
C LEU A 118 -0.69 12.28 2.73
N SER A 119 -0.52 12.96 3.87
CA SER A 119 0.73 13.67 4.14
C SER A 119 1.91 12.72 4.26
N PHE A 120 1.69 11.51 4.77
CA PHE A 120 2.74 10.51 4.84
C PHE A 120 3.17 10.03 3.45
N LEU A 121 2.24 9.99 2.49
CA LEU A 121 2.59 9.66 1.10
C LEU A 121 3.49 10.69 0.45
N SER A 122 3.28 11.99 0.74
CA SER A 122 4.14 13.03 0.19
C SER A 122 5.50 13.06 0.84
N ASP A 123 5.62 12.68 2.10
CA ASP A 123 6.90 12.65 2.82
C ASP A 123 7.81 11.51 2.35
N GLU A 124 7.27 10.47 1.72
CA GLU A 124 8.06 9.36 1.16
C GLU A 124 8.83 9.75 -0.10
N LYS A 125 8.51 10.88 -0.68
CA LYS A 125 9.20 11.38 -1.86
C LYS A 125 10.32 12.34 -1.47
#